data_fe628c4f05f6b33eb2d5cb522d9f0c1a
#
_entry.id   fe628c4f05f6b33eb2d5cb522d9f0c1a
#
_cell.length_a   1.000
_cell.length_b   1.000
_cell.length_c   1.000
_cell.angle_alpha   90.00
_cell.angle_beta   90.00
_cell.angle_gamma   90.00
#
_symmetry.space_group_name_H-M   'P 1'
#
loop_
_entity.id
_entity.type
_entity.pdbx_description
1 polymer ?
#
loop_
_entity_poly.entity_id
_entity_poly.type
_entity_poly.pdbx_seq_one_letter_code
_entity_poly.pdbx_strand_id
1 'polypeptide(L)'
;MSGPSYSLKDLADKVNGKLVGDPEVVINSIATIQNASIGCISFVANSKYKKFITESSASAIIVRPELSSELKTSGIIADDPYVAYAIISSLFAKHRNPYADKPNSFYIHETSEVHESVVIGPNVYIGPDCKIGKNSIIHANSSLVMNVEIGKNTIIHFNSILGSDGFGYAPQNDAYIKIEQLGKLIVGDNVEIGAGCTIDRGAIDNTEIHNGVKLDNQVHIAHNVILGENSAIAASCAIAGSTTIGKNLQMGGLSGILGHLKIANNVLIGAHTLITKSIDKAGNYVGIMPAQEQKDWAKSSVFIKQRKLK
;
A
#
# COMPACT_ATOMS: atom_id res chain seq x y z
N MET A 1 29.51 -9.43 -5.33
CA MET A 1 28.90 -9.33 -6.67
C MET A 1 28.44 -7.90 -6.87
N SER A 2 28.87 -7.23 -7.94
CA SER A 2 28.41 -5.90 -8.31
C SER A 2 26.89 -5.95 -8.55
N GLY A 3 26.16 -4.95 -8.09
CA GLY A 3 24.71 -4.80 -8.37
C GLY A 3 24.44 -4.60 -9.87
N PRO A 4 23.15 -4.53 -10.29
CA PRO A 4 22.82 -4.21 -11.67
C PRO A 4 23.35 -2.83 -12.04
N SER A 5 23.77 -2.65 -13.29
CA SER A 5 24.17 -1.37 -13.85
C SER A 5 23.49 -1.16 -15.20
N TYR A 6 23.12 0.08 -15.50
CA TYR A 6 22.37 0.46 -16.69
C TYR A 6 23.01 1.70 -17.32
N SER A 7 22.95 1.82 -18.64
CA SER A 7 23.25 3.10 -19.29
C SER A 7 22.14 4.10 -19.01
N LEU A 8 22.46 5.40 -19.03
CA LEU A 8 21.44 6.43 -18.86
C LEU A 8 20.39 6.39 -19.99
N LYS A 9 20.82 5.97 -21.18
CA LYS A 9 19.94 5.75 -22.32
C LYS A 9 18.90 4.67 -22.03
N ASP A 10 19.31 3.50 -21.52
CA ASP A 10 18.39 2.41 -21.19
C ASP A 10 17.34 2.87 -20.15
N LEU A 11 17.78 3.64 -19.16
CA LEU A 11 16.87 4.16 -18.14
C LEU A 11 15.89 5.19 -18.71
N ALA A 12 16.36 6.08 -19.60
CA ALA A 12 15.50 7.07 -20.26
C ALA A 12 14.44 6.39 -21.14
N ASP A 13 14.85 5.41 -21.94
CA ASP A 13 13.94 4.62 -22.79
C ASP A 13 12.89 3.88 -21.94
N LYS A 14 13.30 3.34 -20.79
CA LYS A 14 12.39 2.61 -19.89
C LYS A 14 11.27 3.46 -19.29
N VAL A 15 11.52 4.74 -19.11
CA VAL A 15 10.52 5.67 -18.55
C VAL A 15 9.90 6.60 -19.60
N ASN A 16 10.18 6.37 -20.88
CA ASN A 16 9.80 7.25 -21.99
C ASN A 16 10.20 8.70 -21.76
N GLY A 17 11.34 8.92 -21.10
CA GLY A 17 11.88 10.23 -20.75
C GLY A 17 12.84 10.74 -21.83
N LYS A 18 12.94 12.07 -21.94
CA LYS A 18 13.92 12.69 -22.85
C LYS A 18 15.29 12.75 -22.17
N LEU A 19 16.29 12.12 -22.79
CA LEU A 19 17.66 12.15 -22.31
C LEU A 19 18.32 13.52 -22.58
N VAL A 20 19.11 13.99 -21.64
CA VAL A 20 19.98 15.16 -21.73
C VAL A 20 21.38 14.77 -21.27
N GLY A 21 22.42 15.18 -21.99
CA GLY A 21 23.82 14.88 -21.72
C GLY A 21 24.29 13.58 -22.32
N ASP A 22 25.23 12.89 -21.68
CA ASP A 22 25.89 11.70 -22.19
C ASP A 22 25.01 10.45 -21.99
N PRO A 23 24.62 9.76 -23.10
CA PRO A 23 23.80 8.56 -23.04
C PRO A 23 24.50 7.34 -22.39
N GLU A 24 25.84 7.33 -22.44
CA GLU A 24 26.64 6.18 -21.98
C GLU A 24 27.00 6.27 -20.48
N VAL A 25 26.52 7.30 -19.77
CA VAL A 25 26.71 7.38 -18.32
C VAL A 25 26.20 6.12 -17.65
N VAL A 26 27.07 5.44 -16.92
CA VAL A 26 26.73 4.20 -16.20
C VAL A 26 26.14 4.52 -14.85
N ILE A 27 24.92 4.02 -14.62
CA ILE A 27 24.21 4.13 -13.34
C ILE A 27 24.18 2.76 -12.68
N ASN A 28 24.67 2.68 -11.44
CA ASN A 28 24.74 1.45 -10.65
C ASN A 28 23.93 1.52 -9.34
N SER A 29 23.38 2.69 -9.02
CA SER A 29 22.57 2.89 -7.80
C SER A 29 21.65 4.10 -7.90
N ILE A 30 20.72 4.18 -6.97
CA ILE A 30 19.82 5.32 -6.77
C ILE A 30 20.11 5.96 -5.42
N ALA A 31 20.13 7.27 -5.36
CA ALA A 31 20.32 8.00 -4.11
C ALA A 31 19.44 9.26 -4.05
N THR A 32 19.23 9.78 -2.84
CA THR A 32 18.58 11.09 -2.67
C THR A 32 19.48 12.18 -3.23
N ILE A 33 18.88 13.26 -3.70
CA ILE A 33 19.61 14.37 -4.39
C ILE A 33 20.78 14.93 -3.56
N GLN A 34 20.66 14.90 -2.24
CA GLN A 34 21.66 15.41 -1.30
C GLN A 34 22.80 14.44 -1.03
N ASN A 35 22.55 13.13 -1.13
CA ASN A 35 23.51 12.07 -0.80
C ASN A 35 24.04 11.33 -2.05
N ALA A 36 23.66 11.79 -3.23
CA ALA A 36 24.08 11.17 -4.47
C ALA A 36 25.56 11.42 -4.75
N SER A 37 26.22 10.41 -5.31
CA SER A 37 27.62 10.41 -5.75
C SER A 37 27.74 9.94 -7.20
N ILE A 38 28.95 9.90 -7.72
CA ILE A 38 29.25 9.36 -9.05
C ILE A 38 28.72 7.91 -9.15
N GLY A 39 28.04 7.58 -10.25
CA GLY A 39 27.37 6.30 -10.48
C GLY A 39 25.92 6.26 -9.97
N CYS A 40 25.45 7.30 -9.26
CA CYS A 40 24.05 7.38 -8.82
C CYS A 40 23.17 8.14 -9.80
N ILE A 41 21.90 7.70 -9.92
CA ILE A 41 20.81 8.52 -10.43
C ILE A 41 19.96 9.05 -9.26
N SER A 42 19.51 10.29 -9.34
CA SER A 42 18.59 10.91 -8.39
C SER A 42 17.37 11.49 -9.09
N PHE A 43 16.42 12.03 -8.33
CA PHE A 43 15.23 12.67 -8.89
C PHE A 43 14.81 13.91 -8.09
N VAL A 44 14.15 14.86 -8.76
CA VAL A 44 13.53 16.03 -8.13
C VAL A 44 12.08 16.15 -8.61
N ALA A 45 11.16 15.71 -7.75
CA ALA A 45 9.72 15.82 -7.97
C ALA A 45 9.11 17.07 -7.29
N ASN A 46 9.74 17.57 -6.21
CA ASN A 46 9.24 18.70 -5.43
C ASN A 46 10.17 19.90 -5.58
N SER A 47 9.60 21.07 -5.89
CA SER A 47 10.33 22.33 -6.09
C SER A 47 11.20 22.76 -4.90
N LYS A 48 10.89 22.32 -3.69
CA LYS A 48 11.73 22.55 -2.49
C LYS A 48 13.16 22.04 -2.63
N TYR A 49 13.37 21.00 -3.44
CA TYR A 49 14.67 20.40 -3.68
C TYR A 49 15.41 20.97 -4.90
N LYS A 50 14.82 21.95 -5.62
CA LYS A 50 15.40 22.58 -6.81
C LYS A 50 16.85 23.06 -6.57
N LYS A 51 17.11 23.71 -5.43
CA LYS A 51 18.43 24.24 -5.09
C LYS A 51 19.54 23.18 -5.08
N PHE A 52 19.21 21.94 -4.82
CA PHE A 52 20.20 20.85 -4.78
C PHE A 52 20.54 20.27 -6.15
N ILE A 53 19.82 20.61 -7.22
CA ILE A 53 20.12 20.12 -8.59
C ILE A 53 21.55 20.53 -9.00
N THR A 54 21.92 21.77 -8.73
CA THR A 54 23.23 22.33 -9.13
C THR A 54 24.37 21.94 -8.19
N GLU A 55 24.07 21.44 -6.99
CA GLU A 55 25.03 21.08 -5.95
C GLU A 55 25.28 19.57 -5.88
N SER A 56 24.40 18.77 -6.50
CA SER A 56 24.46 17.31 -6.43
C SER A 56 25.63 16.75 -7.20
N SER A 57 26.25 15.70 -6.63
CA SER A 57 27.30 14.89 -7.28
C SER A 57 26.74 13.67 -8.01
N ALA A 58 25.41 13.61 -8.23
CA ALA A 58 24.77 12.54 -9.00
C ALA A 58 25.30 12.50 -10.43
N SER A 59 25.52 11.31 -11.00
CA SER A 59 25.86 11.17 -12.41
C SER A 59 24.69 11.54 -13.34
N ALA A 60 23.44 11.37 -12.86
CA ALA A 60 22.26 11.80 -13.58
C ALA A 60 21.12 12.19 -12.62
N ILE A 61 20.23 13.09 -13.09
CA ILE A 61 19.09 13.55 -12.30
C ILE A 61 17.82 13.49 -13.16
N ILE A 62 16.74 12.93 -12.62
CA ILE A 62 15.42 12.94 -13.25
C ILE A 62 14.71 14.22 -12.81
N VAL A 63 14.28 15.03 -13.78
CA VAL A 63 13.63 16.32 -13.52
C VAL A 63 12.41 16.53 -14.41
N ARG A 64 11.54 17.45 -14.02
CA ARG A 64 10.46 17.95 -14.88
C ARG A 64 11.00 18.82 -16.00
N PRO A 65 10.24 19.03 -17.12
CA PRO A 65 10.66 19.87 -18.23
C PRO A 65 11.09 21.29 -17.83
N GLU A 66 10.39 21.91 -16.90
CA GLU A 66 10.68 23.26 -16.41
C GLU A 66 11.99 23.40 -15.63
N LEU A 67 12.57 22.29 -15.18
CA LEU A 67 13.84 22.26 -14.45
C LEU A 67 15.02 21.79 -15.32
N SER A 68 14.79 21.52 -16.59
CA SER A 68 15.83 20.99 -17.49
C SER A 68 17.05 21.94 -17.66
N SER A 69 16.82 23.22 -17.61
CA SER A 69 17.90 24.24 -17.68
C SER A 69 18.78 24.32 -16.44
N GLU A 70 18.34 23.73 -15.32
CA GLU A 70 19.12 23.71 -14.07
C GLU A 70 20.12 22.54 -14.02
N LEU A 71 20.00 21.57 -14.94
CA LEU A 71 20.90 20.43 -15.00
C LEU A 71 22.31 20.86 -15.37
N LYS A 72 23.29 20.54 -14.53
CA LYS A 72 24.72 20.67 -14.80
C LYS A 72 25.38 19.32 -15.13
N THR A 73 24.65 18.25 -14.98
CA THR A 73 25.05 16.87 -15.25
C THR A 73 24.07 16.24 -16.23
N SER A 74 24.32 15.01 -16.66
CA SER A 74 23.38 14.26 -17.46
C SER A 74 22.05 14.05 -16.73
N GLY A 75 20.96 13.82 -17.46
CA GLY A 75 19.66 13.65 -16.83
C GLY A 75 18.57 13.10 -17.73
N ILE A 76 17.44 12.86 -17.13
CA ILE A 76 16.22 12.41 -17.79
C ILE A 76 15.12 13.44 -17.52
N ILE A 77 14.52 13.98 -18.57
CA ILE A 77 13.35 14.85 -18.45
C ILE A 77 12.12 13.96 -18.53
N ALA A 78 11.30 13.98 -17.49
CA ALA A 78 10.05 13.23 -17.39
C ALA A 78 8.92 14.12 -16.87
N ASP A 79 7.70 13.93 -17.37
CA ASP A 79 6.52 14.69 -16.92
C ASP A 79 6.24 14.49 -15.44
N ASP A 80 6.44 13.26 -14.95
CA ASP A 80 6.42 12.94 -13.53
C ASP A 80 7.71 12.24 -13.09
N PRO A 81 8.69 12.95 -12.51
CA PRO A 81 9.93 12.37 -12.01
C PRO A 81 9.74 11.36 -10.89
N TYR A 82 8.63 11.42 -10.14
CA TYR A 82 8.36 10.45 -9.09
C TYR A 82 7.93 9.10 -9.66
N VAL A 83 7.08 9.11 -10.68
CA VAL A 83 6.71 7.90 -11.42
C VAL A 83 7.93 7.31 -12.14
N ALA A 84 8.75 8.15 -12.79
CA ALA A 84 9.99 7.69 -13.43
C ALA A 84 10.94 7.05 -12.41
N TYR A 85 11.11 7.67 -11.24
CA TYR A 85 11.87 7.09 -10.13
C TYR A 85 11.32 5.73 -9.69
N ALA A 86 10.01 5.60 -9.53
CA ALA A 86 9.38 4.33 -9.13
C ALA A 86 9.67 3.20 -10.14
N ILE A 87 9.56 3.50 -11.44
CA ILE A 87 9.89 2.54 -12.50
C ILE A 87 11.38 2.17 -12.47
N ILE A 88 12.27 3.15 -12.39
CA ILE A 88 13.71 2.91 -12.36
C ILE A 88 14.10 2.14 -11.09
N SER A 89 13.50 2.44 -9.94
CA SER A 89 13.80 1.76 -8.69
C SER A 89 13.56 0.25 -8.76
N SER A 90 12.56 -0.17 -9.51
CA SER A 90 12.26 -1.59 -9.70
C SER A 90 13.38 -2.35 -10.41
N LEU A 91 14.16 -1.68 -11.27
CA LEU A 91 15.30 -2.27 -11.97
C LEU A 91 16.49 -2.55 -11.03
N PHE A 92 16.63 -1.74 -9.99
CA PHE A 92 17.68 -1.92 -8.98
C PHE A 92 17.26 -2.82 -7.81
N ALA A 93 15.96 -3.15 -7.73
CA ALA A 93 15.48 -4.08 -6.73
C ALA A 93 16.07 -5.48 -6.98
N LYS A 94 16.69 -6.04 -5.95
CA LYS A 94 17.19 -7.42 -6.02
C LYS A 94 16.01 -8.37 -5.87
N HIS A 95 15.40 -8.77 -6.97
CA HIS A 95 14.35 -9.80 -7.00
C HIS A 95 14.96 -11.18 -6.73
N ARG A 96 15.47 -11.40 -5.52
CA ARG A 96 15.83 -12.74 -5.07
C ARG A 96 14.64 -13.33 -4.33
N ASN A 97 14.28 -14.57 -4.64
CA ASN A 97 13.44 -15.32 -3.73
C ASN A 97 14.18 -15.38 -2.37
N PRO A 98 13.71 -14.68 -1.33
CA PRO A 98 14.43 -14.62 -0.06
C PRO A 98 14.44 -15.98 0.67
N TYR A 99 13.72 -16.96 0.13
CA TYR A 99 13.53 -18.27 0.74
C TYR A 99 14.13 -19.42 -0.10
N ALA A 100 14.84 -19.12 -1.21
CA ALA A 100 15.34 -20.14 -2.14
C ALA A 100 16.22 -21.21 -1.48
N ASP A 101 16.98 -20.84 -0.45
CA ASP A 101 17.92 -21.73 0.24
C ASP A 101 17.39 -22.23 1.60
N LYS A 102 16.10 -22.04 1.87
CA LYS A 102 15.49 -22.48 3.14
C LYS A 102 14.69 -23.76 2.95
N PRO A 103 14.73 -24.70 3.91
CA PRO A 103 13.83 -25.84 3.88
C PRO A 103 12.39 -25.35 3.95
N ASN A 104 11.51 -26.03 3.22
CA ASN A 104 10.07 -25.75 3.24
C ASN A 104 9.54 -26.00 4.66
N SER A 105 9.08 -24.94 5.32
CA SER A 105 8.46 -25.00 6.65
C SER A 105 7.08 -24.36 6.65
N PHE A 106 6.36 -24.48 5.53
CA PHE A 106 4.99 -24.00 5.38
C PHE A 106 4.00 -25.18 5.33
N TYR A 107 2.74 -24.90 5.60
CA TYR A 107 1.65 -25.86 5.44
C TYR A 107 0.67 -25.41 4.36
N ILE A 108 0.26 -26.33 3.50
CA ILE A 108 -0.80 -26.15 2.51
C ILE A 108 -1.79 -27.29 2.68
N HIS A 109 -3.06 -26.94 2.89
CA HIS A 109 -4.13 -27.92 2.96
C HIS A 109 -4.37 -28.58 1.59
N GLU A 110 -4.70 -29.87 1.57
CA GLU A 110 -4.83 -30.67 0.34
C GLU A 110 -5.92 -30.19 -0.62
N THR A 111 -6.96 -29.48 -0.12
CA THR A 111 -8.03 -28.90 -0.96
C THR A 111 -7.67 -27.54 -1.57
N SER A 112 -6.49 -27.00 -1.26
CA SER A 112 -6.09 -25.68 -1.72
C SER A 112 -5.29 -25.74 -3.01
N GLU A 113 -5.55 -24.78 -3.89
CA GLU A 113 -4.93 -24.64 -5.20
C GLU A 113 -3.89 -23.49 -5.17
N VAL A 114 -2.61 -23.83 -5.26
CA VAL A 114 -1.52 -22.83 -5.29
C VAL A 114 -0.77 -22.96 -6.60
N HIS A 115 -0.69 -21.85 -7.35
CA HIS A 115 0.05 -21.85 -8.61
C HIS A 115 1.56 -22.06 -8.36
N GLU A 116 2.22 -22.83 -9.21
CA GLU A 116 3.64 -23.24 -9.06
C GLU A 116 4.65 -22.08 -8.95
N SER A 117 4.32 -20.91 -9.51
CA SER A 117 5.16 -19.71 -9.46
C SER A 117 5.01 -18.89 -8.17
N VAL A 118 4.17 -19.34 -7.23
CA VAL A 118 3.99 -18.63 -5.94
C VAL A 118 5.20 -18.82 -5.05
N VAL A 119 5.68 -17.73 -4.47
CA VAL A 119 6.77 -17.76 -3.49
C VAL A 119 6.17 -17.78 -2.09
N ILE A 120 6.49 -18.83 -1.32
CA ILE A 120 5.96 -19.04 0.03
C ILE A 120 7.09 -18.97 1.04
N GLY A 121 6.96 -18.10 2.03
CA GLY A 121 7.91 -17.95 3.13
C GLY A 121 7.75 -19.04 4.21
N PRO A 122 8.71 -19.16 5.14
CA PRO A 122 8.62 -20.08 6.25
C PRO A 122 7.46 -19.76 7.18
N ASN A 123 6.90 -20.82 7.81
CA ASN A 123 5.78 -20.76 8.75
C ASN A 123 4.49 -20.16 8.19
N VAL A 124 4.33 -20.14 6.86
CA VAL A 124 3.06 -19.75 6.23
C VAL A 124 2.08 -20.90 6.42
N TYR A 125 0.84 -20.57 6.80
CA TYR A 125 -0.28 -21.51 6.87
C TYR A 125 -1.28 -21.17 5.76
N ILE A 126 -1.58 -22.15 4.90
CA ILE A 126 -2.63 -22.09 3.88
C ILE A 126 -3.65 -23.16 4.22
N GLY A 127 -4.77 -22.74 4.77
CA GLY A 127 -5.86 -23.60 5.20
C GLY A 127 -6.75 -24.07 4.05
N PRO A 128 -7.90 -24.70 4.35
CA PRO A 128 -8.76 -25.33 3.35
C PRO A 128 -9.32 -24.34 2.31
N ASP A 129 -9.50 -24.86 1.09
CA ASP A 129 -10.24 -24.22 -0.01
C ASP A 129 -9.69 -22.83 -0.40
N CYS A 130 -8.39 -22.62 -0.21
CA CYS A 130 -7.71 -21.41 -0.65
C CYS A 130 -7.24 -21.53 -2.10
N LYS A 131 -7.25 -20.39 -2.85
CA LYS A 131 -6.75 -20.31 -4.22
C LYS A 131 -5.76 -19.18 -4.34
N ILE A 132 -4.55 -19.46 -4.89
CA ILE A 132 -3.50 -18.45 -4.98
C ILE A 132 -2.97 -18.36 -6.40
N GLY A 133 -3.15 -17.17 -7.01
CA GLY A 133 -2.79 -16.86 -8.38
C GLY A 133 -1.28 -16.70 -8.61
N LYS A 134 -0.89 -16.79 -9.87
CA LYS A 134 0.51 -16.81 -10.33
C LYS A 134 1.33 -15.60 -9.84
N ASN A 135 2.62 -15.82 -9.64
CA ASN A 135 3.62 -14.80 -9.27
C ASN A 135 3.33 -14.07 -7.96
N SER A 136 2.42 -14.56 -7.13
CA SER A 136 2.15 -13.97 -5.82
C SER A 136 3.21 -14.40 -4.81
N ILE A 137 3.43 -13.55 -3.81
CA ILE A 137 4.44 -13.75 -2.76
C ILE A 137 3.74 -13.70 -1.41
N ILE A 138 3.89 -14.74 -0.61
CA ILE A 138 3.40 -14.79 0.76
C ILE A 138 4.60 -14.86 1.68
N HIS A 139 4.85 -13.78 2.40
CA HIS A 139 5.98 -13.71 3.32
C HIS A 139 5.73 -14.49 4.61
N ALA A 140 6.83 -14.76 5.31
CA ALA A 140 6.88 -15.61 6.49
C ALA A 140 5.84 -15.26 7.57
N ASN A 141 5.38 -16.29 8.29
CA ASN A 141 4.43 -16.22 9.40
C ASN A 141 3.04 -15.68 9.03
N SER A 142 2.69 -15.60 7.74
CA SER A 142 1.34 -15.20 7.32
C SER A 142 0.40 -16.40 7.28
N SER A 143 -0.90 -16.16 7.51
CA SER A 143 -1.92 -17.19 7.51
C SER A 143 -3.07 -16.85 6.58
N LEU A 144 -3.40 -17.75 5.66
CA LEU A 144 -4.63 -17.77 4.89
C LEU A 144 -5.53 -18.83 5.53
N VAL A 145 -6.58 -18.41 6.26
CA VAL A 145 -7.27 -19.29 7.20
C VAL A 145 -8.10 -20.34 6.47
N MET A 146 -9.09 -19.93 5.68
CA MET A 146 -9.87 -20.80 4.78
C MET A 146 -10.71 -19.98 3.81
N ASN A 147 -11.09 -20.56 2.66
CA ASN A 147 -11.90 -19.89 1.64
C ASN A 147 -11.33 -18.53 1.23
N VAL A 148 -10.00 -18.44 1.06
CA VAL A 148 -9.30 -17.21 0.65
C VAL A 148 -8.87 -17.34 -0.81
N GLU A 149 -9.30 -16.41 -1.64
CA GLU A 149 -8.89 -16.34 -3.05
C GLU A 149 -7.94 -15.15 -3.24
N ILE A 150 -6.73 -15.41 -3.71
CA ILE A 150 -5.70 -14.40 -3.98
C ILE A 150 -5.43 -14.35 -5.49
N GLY A 151 -5.53 -13.17 -6.08
CA GLY A 151 -5.21 -12.91 -7.48
C GLY A 151 -3.72 -13.05 -7.81
N LYS A 152 -3.34 -12.58 -9.01
CA LYS A 152 -1.99 -12.66 -9.55
C LYS A 152 -1.12 -11.50 -9.08
N ASN A 153 0.20 -11.70 -9.03
CA ASN A 153 1.20 -10.66 -8.70
C ASN A 153 0.88 -9.93 -7.38
N THR A 154 0.25 -10.61 -6.43
CA THR A 154 -0.14 -10.05 -5.14
C THR A 154 0.94 -10.38 -4.09
N ILE A 155 1.26 -9.40 -3.25
CA ILE A 155 2.27 -9.55 -2.20
C ILE A 155 1.58 -9.45 -0.84
N ILE A 156 1.80 -10.45 0.00
CA ILE A 156 1.35 -10.47 1.39
C ILE A 156 2.58 -10.42 2.27
N HIS A 157 2.75 -9.32 2.99
CA HIS A 157 3.89 -9.13 3.88
C HIS A 157 3.72 -9.90 5.19
N PHE A 158 4.80 -9.94 5.96
CA PHE A 158 4.98 -10.77 7.17
C PHE A 158 3.87 -10.63 8.20
N ASN A 159 3.53 -11.74 8.88
CA ASN A 159 2.60 -11.79 10.00
C ASN A 159 1.16 -11.31 9.69
N SER A 160 0.74 -11.35 8.43
CA SER A 160 -0.63 -10.96 8.06
C SER A 160 -1.58 -12.15 8.13
N ILE A 161 -2.83 -11.90 8.56
CA ILE A 161 -3.86 -12.92 8.73
C ILE A 161 -5.04 -12.59 7.82
N LEU A 162 -5.35 -13.50 6.90
CA LEU A 162 -6.36 -13.33 5.88
C LEU A 162 -7.44 -14.41 6.01
N GLY A 163 -8.71 -14.01 5.99
CA GLY A 163 -9.84 -14.94 6.02
C GLY A 163 -10.19 -15.47 7.40
N SER A 164 -9.79 -14.79 8.48
CA SER A 164 -10.29 -15.09 9.83
C SER A 164 -11.78 -14.73 9.96
N ASP A 165 -12.43 -15.27 10.97
CA ASP A 165 -13.81 -14.91 11.29
C ASP A 165 -13.90 -13.45 11.71
N GLY A 166 -14.88 -12.74 11.14
CA GLY A 166 -15.22 -11.39 11.54
C GLY A 166 -15.96 -11.34 12.89
N PHE A 167 -16.06 -10.16 13.45
CA PHE A 167 -16.73 -9.89 14.72
C PHE A 167 -18.26 -9.87 14.53
N GLY A 168 -18.87 -11.07 14.58
CA GLY A 168 -20.31 -11.25 14.45
C GLY A 168 -20.89 -11.97 15.67
N TYR A 169 -21.72 -11.27 16.47
CA TYR A 169 -22.36 -11.83 17.67
C TYR A 169 -23.77 -11.28 17.85
N ALA A 170 -24.72 -12.17 18.16
CA ALA A 170 -26.09 -11.81 18.53
C ALA A 170 -26.24 -11.78 20.05
N PRO A 171 -26.72 -10.68 20.67
CA PRO A 171 -26.97 -10.64 22.09
C PRO A 171 -28.19 -11.48 22.46
N GLN A 172 -28.08 -12.34 23.47
CA GLN A 172 -29.17 -13.14 24.00
C GLN A 172 -28.95 -13.37 25.52
N ASN A 173 -29.91 -12.95 26.34
CA ASN A 173 -29.93 -13.20 27.80
C ASN A 173 -28.58 -12.91 28.50
N ASP A 174 -28.07 -11.70 28.39
CA ASP A 174 -26.76 -11.22 28.91
C ASP A 174 -25.53 -11.98 28.41
N ALA A 175 -25.67 -12.74 27.33
CA ALA A 175 -24.59 -13.46 26.64
C ALA A 175 -24.55 -13.13 25.14
N TYR A 176 -23.54 -13.61 24.47
CA TYR A 176 -23.39 -13.49 23.03
C TYR A 176 -23.38 -14.85 22.36
N ILE A 177 -24.19 -15.00 21.32
CA ILE A 177 -24.15 -16.15 20.41
C ILE A 177 -23.31 -15.75 19.19
N LYS A 178 -22.30 -16.57 18.86
CA LYS A 178 -21.48 -16.36 17.67
C LYS A 178 -22.32 -16.49 16.40
N ILE A 179 -22.15 -15.56 15.48
CA ILE A 179 -22.65 -15.66 14.11
C ILE A 179 -21.51 -16.25 13.27
N GLU A 180 -21.74 -17.45 12.72
CA GLU A 180 -20.74 -18.13 11.88
C GLU A 180 -20.45 -17.33 10.61
N GLN A 181 -19.18 -17.32 10.22
CA GLN A 181 -18.71 -16.59 9.05
C GLN A 181 -18.56 -17.56 7.88
N LEU A 182 -19.52 -17.56 6.97
CA LEU A 182 -19.68 -18.55 5.90
C LEU A 182 -19.19 -18.05 4.54
N GLY A 183 -18.99 -16.74 4.39
CA GLY A 183 -18.49 -16.12 3.18
C GLY A 183 -17.00 -16.34 2.98
N LYS A 184 -16.48 -15.75 1.89
CA LYS A 184 -15.07 -15.81 1.49
C LYS A 184 -14.35 -14.50 1.74
N LEU A 185 -13.04 -14.53 1.61
CA LEU A 185 -12.22 -13.37 1.31
C LEU A 185 -11.70 -13.49 -0.12
N ILE A 186 -11.97 -12.47 -0.94
CA ILE A 186 -11.50 -12.39 -2.33
C ILE A 186 -10.55 -11.19 -2.46
N VAL A 187 -9.31 -11.45 -2.85
CA VAL A 187 -8.27 -10.44 -3.09
C VAL A 187 -7.90 -10.48 -4.57
N GLY A 188 -7.97 -9.34 -5.23
CA GLY A 188 -7.70 -9.18 -6.65
C GLY A 188 -6.22 -9.27 -7.04
N ASP A 189 -5.96 -8.89 -8.30
CA ASP A 189 -4.61 -8.88 -8.88
C ASP A 189 -3.82 -7.62 -8.47
N ASN A 190 -2.49 -7.73 -8.41
CA ASN A 190 -1.56 -6.61 -8.14
C ASN A 190 -1.83 -5.89 -6.81
N VAL A 191 -2.37 -6.60 -5.83
CA VAL A 191 -2.62 -6.09 -4.48
C VAL A 191 -1.34 -6.20 -3.65
N GLU A 192 -1.12 -5.27 -2.75
CA GLU A 192 -0.05 -5.37 -1.76
C GLU A 192 -0.62 -5.17 -0.36
N ILE A 193 -0.38 -6.15 0.52
CA ILE A 193 -0.89 -6.18 1.90
C ILE A 193 0.31 -6.09 2.83
N GLY A 194 0.40 -4.98 3.56
CA GLY A 194 1.48 -4.68 4.51
C GLY A 194 1.57 -5.68 5.66
N ALA A 195 2.64 -5.58 6.43
CA ALA A 195 2.90 -6.47 7.54
C ALA A 195 1.88 -6.32 8.69
N GLY A 196 1.47 -7.44 9.28
CA GLY A 196 0.55 -7.46 10.41
C GLY A 196 -0.86 -7.00 10.09
N CYS A 197 -1.27 -7.02 8.82
CA CYS A 197 -2.66 -6.76 8.44
C CYS A 197 -3.58 -7.90 8.85
N THR A 198 -4.85 -7.56 9.18
CA THR A 198 -5.91 -8.53 9.44
C THR A 198 -7.09 -8.23 8.52
N ILE A 199 -7.51 -9.22 7.74
CA ILE A 199 -8.62 -9.08 6.80
C ILE A 199 -9.59 -10.23 7.04
N ASP A 200 -10.79 -9.90 7.52
CA ASP A 200 -11.79 -10.90 7.85
C ASP A 200 -12.52 -11.38 6.59
N ARG A 201 -12.96 -12.63 6.59
CA ARG A 201 -13.87 -13.14 5.58
C ARG A 201 -15.30 -12.63 5.80
N GLY A 202 -16.15 -12.75 4.83
CA GLY A 202 -17.52 -12.30 4.96
C GLY A 202 -18.38 -13.23 5.83
N ALA A 203 -19.44 -12.68 6.41
CA ALA A 203 -20.39 -13.43 7.21
C ALA A 203 -21.25 -14.36 6.33
N ILE A 204 -21.89 -13.85 5.30
CA ILE A 204 -22.68 -14.60 4.30
C ILE A 204 -22.12 -14.26 2.91
N ASP A 205 -22.17 -13.00 2.54
CA ASP A 205 -21.52 -12.49 1.33
C ASP A 205 -20.01 -12.35 1.57
N ASN A 206 -19.24 -12.05 0.54
CA ASN A 206 -17.78 -12.01 0.61
C ASN A 206 -17.25 -10.68 1.18
N THR A 207 -16.05 -10.71 1.70
CA THR A 207 -15.17 -9.54 1.80
C THR A 207 -14.33 -9.47 0.53
N GLU A 208 -14.23 -8.28 -0.09
CA GLU A 208 -13.59 -8.12 -1.39
C GLU A 208 -12.56 -6.98 -1.37
N ILE A 209 -11.34 -7.29 -1.77
CA ILE A 209 -10.26 -6.34 -2.01
C ILE A 209 -9.96 -6.34 -3.50
N HIS A 210 -10.31 -5.27 -4.19
CA HIS A 210 -10.20 -5.23 -5.65
C HIS A 210 -8.75 -4.99 -6.13
N ASN A 211 -8.57 -5.03 -7.48
CA ASN A 211 -7.26 -4.97 -8.11
C ASN A 211 -6.48 -3.69 -7.74
N GLY A 212 -5.16 -3.82 -7.62
CA GLY A 212 -4.26 -2.70 -7.45
C GLY A 212 -4.26 -2.04 -6.06
N VAL A 213 -5.07 -2.52 -5.11
CA VAL A 213 -5.13 -2.00 -3.74
C VAL A 213 -3.77 -2.12 -3.04
N LYS A 214 -3.43 -1.08 -2.26
CA LYS A 214 -2.22 -1.03 -1.42
C LYS A 214 -2.62 -0.77 0.02
N LEU A 215 -2.36 -1.74 0.89
CA LEU A 215 -2.53 -1.63 2.33
C LEU A 215 -1.16 -1.54 3.00
N ASP A 216 -0.94 -0.51 3.77
CA ASP A 216 0.25 -0.37 4.61
C ASP A 216 0.12 -1.28 5.86
N ASN A 217 1.12 -1.27 6.71
CA ASN A 217 1.21 -2.16 7.87
C ASN A 217 0.06 -1.97 8.86
N GLN A 218 -0.38 -3.07 9.48
CA GLN A 218 -1.37 -3.08 10.58
C GLN A 218 -2.75 -2.51 10.17
N VAL A 219 -3.13 -2.62 8.91
CA VAL A 219 -4.49 -2.26 8.47
C VAL A 219 -5.45 -3.39 8.84
N HIS A 220 -6.62 -3.03 9.39
CA HIS A 220 -7.71 -3.96 9.64
C HIS A 220 -8.88 -3.72 8.69
N ILE A 221 -9.30 -4.78 7.99
CA ILE A 221 -10.49 -4.80 7.14
C ILE A 221 -11.47 -5.83 7.70
N ALA A 222 -12.60 -5.36 8.21
CA ALA A 222 -13.60 -6.23 8.80
C ALA A 222 -14.46 -6.96 7.74
N HIS A 223 -15.30 -7.89 8.20
CA HIS A 223 -16.15 -8.72 7.36
C HIS A 223 -17.06 -7.93 6.41
N ASN A 224 -17.33 -8.46 5.23
CA ASN A 224 -18.22 -7.91 4.21
C ASN A 224 -17.84 -6.50 3.70
N VAL A 225 -16.60 -6.07 3.90
CA VAL A 225 -16.09 -4.84 3.30
C VAL A 225 -15.82 -5.09 1.82
N ILE A 226 -16.23 -4.16 0.96
CA ILE A 226 -15.84 -4.10 -0.45
C ILE A 226 -14.93 -2.89 -0.62
N LEU A 227 -13.67 -3.13 -0.98
CA LEU A 227 -12.66 -2.09 -1.19
C LEU A 227 -12.33 -1.97 -2.69
N GLY A 228 -12.71 -0.84 -3.29
CA GLY A 228 -12.58 -0.57 -4.72
C GLY A 228 -11.12 -0.45 -5.19
N GLU A 229 -10.95 -0.66 -6.50
CA GLU A 229 -9.66 -0.71 -7.20
C GLU A 229 -8.75 0.49 -6.90
N ASN A 230 -7.44 0.24 -6.91
CA ASN A 230 -6.37 1.25 -6.78
C ASN A 230 -6.48 2.12 -5.51
N SER A 231 -7.14 1.64 -4.49
CA SER A 231 -7.17 2.32 -3.19
C SER A 231 -5.85 2.14 -2.44
N ALA A 232 -5.42 3.18 -1.74
CA ALA A 232 -4.20 3.20 -0.93
C ALA A 232 -4.52 3.60 0.52
N ILE A 233 -4.23 2.71 1.47
CA ILE A 233 -4.55 2.88 2.88
C ILE A 233 -3.27 2.84 3.69
N ALA A 234 -2.97 3.93 4.38
CA ALA A 234 -1.78 4.03 5.23
C ALA A 234 -1.93 3.25 6.54
N ALA A 235 -0.84 3.12 7.27
CA ALA A 235 -0.71 2.24 8.41
C ALA A 235 -1.74 2.48 9.53
N SER A 236 -2.10 1.38 10.20
CA SER A 236 -2.95 1.35 11.40
C SER A 236 -4.36 1.94 11.18
N CYS A 237 -4.87 1.86 9.95
CA CYS A 237 -6.25 2.20 9.63
C CYS A 237 -7.18 1.02 9.89
N ALA A 238 -8.47 1.33 10.16
CA ALA A 238 -9.49 0.32 10.33
C ALA A 238 -10.75 0.65 9.53
N ILE A 239 -11.31 -0.36 8.83
CA ILE A 239 -12.58 -0.26 8.11
C ILE A 239 -13.54 -1.27 8.73
N ALA A 240 -14.63 -0.78 9.31
CA ALA A 240 -15.63 -1.60 9.96
C ALA A 240 -16.56 -2.30 8.95
N GLY A 241 -17.19 -3.37 9.40
CA GLY A 241 -17.92 -4.32 8.59
C GLY A 241 -19.02 -3.73 7.71
N SER A 242 -19.28 -4.41 6.59
CA SER A 242 -20.34 -4.09 5.62
C SER A 242 -20.21 -2.70 4.97
N THR A 243 -19.02 -2.13 4.94
CA THR A 243 -18.74 -0.84 4.30
C THR A 243 -18.33 -1.08 2.85
N THR A 244 -18.93 -0.31 1.93
CA THR A 244 -18.60 -0.35 0.49
C THR A 244 -17.81 0.90 0.12
N ILE A 245 -16.62 0.71 -0.44
CA ILE A 245 -15.71 1.79 -0.80
C ILE A 245 -15.47 1.76 -2.31
N GLY A 246 -15.62 2.92 -2.94
CA GLY A 246 -15.35 3.11 -4.35
C GLY A 246 -13.86 3.06 -4.70
N LYS A 247 -13.54 3.28 -5.97
CA LYS A 247 -12.18 3.25 -6.50
C LYS A 247 -11.34 4.44 -6.03
N ASN A 248 -10.01 4.26 -6.00
CA ASN A 248 -9.03 5.32 -5.75
C ASN A 248 -9.21 6.03 -4.40
N LEU A 249 -9.63 5.32 -3.34
CA LEU A 249 -9.58 5.86 -2.00
C LEU A 249 -8.10 6.09 -1.61
N GLN A 250 -7.81 7.26 -1.04
CA GLN A 250 -6.55 7.50 -0.33
C GLN A 250 -6.87 7.77 1.14
N MET A 251 -6.31 6.97 2.05
CA MET A 251 -6.62 7.05 3.48
C MET A 251 -5.35 7.24 4.30
N GLY A 252 -5.24 8.37 4.97
CA GLY A 252 -4.12 8.71 5.85
C GLY A 252 -4.09 7.83 7.11
N GLY A 253 -2.91 7.61 7.65
CA GLY A 253 -2.69 6.68 8.77
C GLY A 253 -3.52 6.97 10.02
N LEU A 254 -3.77 5.93 10.80
CA LEU A 254 -4.55 5.96 12.05
C LEU A 254 -6.00 6.45 11.86
N SER A 255 -6.55 6.33 10.65
CA SER A 255 -7.92 6.74 10.34
C SER A 255 -8.89 5.56 10.43
N GLY A 256 -10.18 5.84 10.61
CA GLY A 256 -11.22 4.83 10.71
C GLY A 256 -12.45 5.15 9.87
N ILE A 257 -13.14 4.11 9.40
CA ILE A 257 -14.44 4.21 8.74
C ILE A 257 -15.41 3.29 9.50
N LEU A 258 -16.53 3.84 9.98
CA LEU A 258 -17.56 3.07 10.67
C LEU A 258 -18.28 2.11 9.70
N GLY A 259 -18.97 1.12 10.25
CA GLY A 259 -19.65 0.08 9.50
C GLY A 259 -20.87 0.56 8.72
N HIS A 260 -21.26 -0.23 7.70
CA HIS A 260 -22.45 -0.03 6.86
C HIS A 260 -22.48 1.31 6.10
N LEU A 261 -21.31 1.87 5.80
CA LEU A 261 -21.19 3.12 5.05
C LEU A 261 -20.89 2.87 3.57
N LYS A 262 -21.20 3.89 2.74
CA LYS A 262 -20.82 3.94 1.34
C LYS A 262 -19.89 5.12 1.11
N ILE A 263 -18.73 4.87 0.50
CA ILE A 263 -17.71 5.89 0.20
C ILE A 263 -17.57 5.98 -1.32
N ALA A 264 -17.75 7.17 -1.86
CA ALA A 264 -17.62 7.43 -3.30
C ALA A 264 -16.21 7.16 -3.82
N ASN A 265 -16.08 7.14 -5.15
CA ASN A 265 -14.77 7.08 -5.81
C ASN A 265 -13.95 8.36 -5.56
N ASN A 266 -12.62 8.27 -5.62
CA ASN A 266 -11.68 9.41 -5.56
C ASN A 266 -11.84 10.26 -4.29
N VAL A 267 -11.99 9.61 -3.15
CA VAL A 267 -12.03 10.25 -1.83
C VAL A 267 -10.63 10.22 -1.23
N LEU A 268 -10.21 11.34 -0.64
CA LEU A 268 -9.01 11.43 0.19
C LEU A 268 -9.42 11.68 1.65
N ILE A 269 -8.99 10.80 2.55
CA ILE A 269 -9.20 10.92 3.99
C ILE A 269 -7.87 11.29 4.65
N GLY A 270 -7.84 12.42 5.35
CA GLY A 270 -6.65 12.84 6.09
C GLY A 270 -6.34 11.90 7.28
N ALA A 271 -5.09 11.91 7.75
CA ALA A 271 -4.67 11.08 8.89
C ALA A 271 -5.51 11.35 10.16
N HIS A 272 -5.66 10.34 11.02
CA HIS A 272 -6.43 10.40 12.28
C HIS A 272 -7.90 10.83 12.12
N THR A 273 -8.48 10.62 10.95
CA THR A 273 -9.87 11.00 10.65
C THR A 273 -10.82 9.82 10.87
N LEU A 274 -11.91 10.04 11.61
CA LEU A 274 -12.99 9.06 11.74
C LEU A 274 -14.18 9.44 10.85
N ILE A 275 -14.49 8.58 9.87
CA ILE A 275 -15.67 8.73 9.02
C ILE A 275 -16.86 8.04 9.68
N THR A 276 -17.89 8.83 10.00
CA THR A 276 -19.08 8.37 10.72
C THR A 276 -20.36 8.37 9.87
N LYS A 277 -20.28 8.83 8.61
CA LYS A 277 -21.39 8.88 7.65
C LYS A 277 -20.88 8.59 6.26
N SER A 278 -21.78 8.10 5.39
CA SER A 278 -21.47 7.88 3.99
C SER A 278 -21.00 9.17 3.29
N ILE A 279 -20.12 9.00 2.32
CA ILE A 279 -19.53 10.07 1.51
C ILE A 279 -19.96 9.86 0.06
N ASP A 280 -20.81 10.71 -0.46
CA ASP A 280 -21.41 10.56 -1.79
C ASP A 280 -20.63 11.27 -2.91
N LYS A 281 -19.62 12.07 -2.57
CA LYS A 281 -18.85 12.89 -3.53
C LYS A 281 -17.36 12.73 -3.33
N ALA A 282 -16.62 12.70 -4.44
CA ALA A 282 -15.17 12.83 -4.43
C ALA A 282 -14.73 14.11 -3.69
N GLY A 283 -13.59 14.07 -3.01
CA GLY A 283 -13.08 15.22 -2.28
C GLY A 283 -12.15 14.83 -1.13
N ASN A 284 -11.67 15.85 -0.43
CA ASN A 284 -10.75 15.71 0.70
C ASN A 284 -11.51 15.90 2.01
N TYR A 285 -11.43 14.91 2.89
CA TYR A 285 -12.13 14.86 4.18
C TYR A 285 -11.13 14.76 5.32
N VAL A 286 -11.22 15.66 6.29
CA VAL A 286 -10.33 15.71 7.44
C VAL A 286 -11.16 15.95 8.70
N GLY A 287 -10.93 15.14 9.73
CA GLY A 287 -11.70 15.16 10.98
C GLY A 287 -10.86 15.24 12.25
N ILE A 288 -9.64 15.81 12.20
CA ILE A 288 -8.76 15.95 13.35
C ILE A 288 -8.33 17.40 13.56
N MET A 289 -8.11 17.76 14.83
CA MET A 289 -7.48 19.03 15.17
C MET A 289 -5.95 18.88 15.18
N PRO A 290 -5.20 19.83 14.57
CA PRO A 290 -3.74 19.85 14.66
C PRO A 290 -3.26 19.87 16.11
N ALA A 291 -2.08 19.32 16.36
CA ALA A 291 -1.45 19.40 17.68
C ALA A 291 -1.21 20.85 18.09
N GLN A 292 -1.43 21.14 19.36
CA GLN A 292 -1.25 22.45 19.97
C GLN A 292 -0.47 22.31 21.29
N GLU A 293 0.11 23.39 21.78
CA GLU A 293 0.62 23.41 23.14
C GLU A 293 -0.51 23.13 24.15
N GLN A 294 -0.20 22.45 25.26
CA GLN A 294 -1.20 22.01 26.23
C GLN A 294 -2.15 23.14 26.72
N LYS A 295 -1.62 24.36 26.92
CA LYS A 295 -2.42 25.52 27.35
C LYS A 295 -3.44 25.93 26.29
N ASP A 296 -3.07 25.92 25.03
CA ASP A 296 -3.94 26.32 23.94
C ASP A 296 -4.93 25.20 23.58
N TRP A 297 -4.52 23.93 23.68
CA TRP A 297 -5.41 22.80 23.55
C TRP A 297 -6.51 22.83 24.63
N ALA A 298 -6.17 23.13 25.89
CA ALA A 298 -7.14 23.25 26.99
C ALA A 298 -8.20 24.30 26.70
N LYS A 299 -7.82 25.49 26.17
CA LYS A 299 -8.77 26.53 25.76
C LYS A 299 -9.66 26.07 24.60
N SER A 300 -9.07 25.46 23.59
CA SER A 300 -9.81 24.94 22.41
C SER A 300 -10.80 23.84 22.80
N SER A 301 -10.44 22.95 23.72
CA SER A 301 -11.32 21.85 24.20
C SER A 301 -12.52 22.36 24.97
N VAL A 302 -12.38 23.43 25.76
CA VAL A 302 -13.50 24.09 26.44
C VAL A 302 -14.49 24.66 25.41
N PHE A 303 -14.00 25.31 24.38
CA PHE A 303 -14.84 25.85 23.30
C PHE A 303 -15.63 24.75 22.55
N ILE A 304 -14.99 23.62 22.27
CA ILE A 304 -15.66 22.46 21.61
C ILE A 304 -16.75 21.90 22.56
N LYS A 305 -16.46 21.75 23.85
CA LYS A 305 -17.40 21.25 24.84
C LYS A 305 -18.63 22.14 25.02
N GLN A 306 -18.45 23.46 24.84
CA GLN A 306 -19.53 24.45 24.98
C GLN A 306 -20.39 24.60 23.72
N ARG A 307 -19.98 24.06 22.58
CA ARG A 307 -20.83 23.99 21.38
C ARG A 307 -22.04 23.11 21.70
N LYS A 308 -23.14 23.75 22.09
CA LYS A 308 -24.44 23.06 22.15
C LYS A 308 -24.74 22.58 20.74
N LEU A 309 -24.88 21.29 20.60
CA LEU A 309 -25.49 20.69 19.43
C LEU A 309 -26.88 21.31 19.31
N LYS A 310 -27.09 22.23 18.37
CA LYS A 310 -28.40 22.70 17.96
C LYS A 310 -29.02 21.69 17.02
#